data_6353855202912f9048699fca4127e008
#
_entry.id   6353855202912f9048699fca4127e008
#
_cell.length_a   1.000
_cell.length_b   1.000
_cell.length_c   1.000
_cell.angle_alpha   90.00
_cell.angle_beta   90.00
_cell.angle_gamma   90.00
#
_symmetry.space_group_name_H-M   'P 1'
#
loop_
_entity.id
_entity.type
_entity.pdbx_description
1 polymer ?
#
loop_
_entity_poly.entity_id
_entity_poly.type
_entity_poly.pdbx_seq_one_letter_code
_entity_poly.pdbx_strand_id
1 'polypeptide(L)'
;GIMAYTKDMTKDLSEIVYKVNKGEGTIGKILNDDQLYNAATNLTKSADRSMVSLTDDMKGVIALFDELGKGVQDVVNNINNVVTRIDTVLEGVSEGKGLLGSLVSNNGKESESINQILDNLVVVTEDAKTSASRLSENMEALKHNWLFKSYFEERGYWDKEEFDKELDSKIIELNDKIKLLDAKILEIKALENKNN
;
A
#
# COMPACT_ATOMS: atom_id res chain seq x y z
N GLY A 1 39.79 52.19 42.28
CA GLY A 1 38.50 51.91 42.82
C GLY A 1 37.47 51.60 41.74
N ILE A 2 36.23 51.57 42.11
CA ILE A 2 35.07 51.14 41.26
C ILE A 2 34.97 51.96 39.94
N MET A 3 35.26 53.26 39.98
CA MET A 3 35.22 54.09 38.74
C MET A 3 36.23 53.68 37.66
N ALA A 4 37.42 53.17 38.03
CA ALA A 4 38.38 52.69 37.06
C ALA A 4 37.88 51.42 36.38
N TYR A 5 37.31 50.47 37.13
CA TYR A 5 36.72 49.24 36.60
C TYR A 5 35.56 49.52 35.67
N THR A 6 34.65 50.46 36.01
CA THR A 6 33.52 50.83 35.16
C THR A 6 33.98 51.45 33.85
N LYS A 7 35.03 52.27 33.87
CA LYS A 7 35.61 52.91 32.70
C LYS A 7 36.26 51.88 31.76
N ASP A 8 37.02 50.92 32.33
CA ASP A 8 37.67 49.86 31.56
C ASP A 8 36.60 48.93 30.95
N MET A 9 35.56 48.54 31.70
CA MET A 9 34.45 47.74 31.22
C MET A 9 33.67 48.43 30.08
N THR A 10 33.44 49.75 30.18
CA THR A 10 32.77 50.52 29.10
C THR A 10 33.63 50.58 27.86
N LYS A 11 34.95 50.69 27.99
CA LYS A 11 35.90 50.68 26.86
C LYS A 11 35.90 49.30 26.19
N ASP A 12 35.98 48.24 26.97
CA ASP A 12 35.98 46.87 26.44
C ASP A 12 34.67 46.52 25.72
N LEU A 13 33.52 46.92 26.27
CA LEU A 13 32.21 46.79 25.64
C LEU A 13 32.15 47.57 24.33
N SER A 14 32.64 48.81 24.29
CA SER A 14 32.70 49.65 23.10
C SER A 14 33.60 49.01 22.01
N GLU A 15 34.73 48.43 22.42
CA GLU A 15 35.63 47.73 21.50
C GLU A 15 34.99 46.44 20.94
N ILE A 16 34.29 45.68 21.76
CA ILE A 16 33.54 44.48 21.33
C ILE A 16 32.46 44.87 20.32
N VAL A 17 31.63 45.90 20.64
CA VAL A 17 30.57 46.38 19.72
C VAL A 17 31.17 46.89 18.40
N TYR A 18 32.27 47.62 18.48
CA TYR A 18 32.97 48.08 17.25
C TYR A 18 33.49 46.94 16.39
N LYS A 19 34.13 45.92 17.01
CA LYS A 19 34.60 44.70 16.27
C LYS A 19 33.45 43.93 15.68
N VAL A 20 32.35 43.77 16.39
CA VAL A 20 31.13 43.09 15.89
C VAL A 20 30.57 43.85 14.68
N ASN A 21 30.43 45.18 14.78
CA ASN A 21 29.91 46.02 13.68
C ASN A 21 30.83 45.98 12.44
N LYS A 22 32.14 45.83 12.64
CA LYS A 22 33.11 45.67 11.54
C LYS A 22 33.21 44.25 10.96
N GLY A 23 32.47 43.30 11.50
CA GLY A 23 32.61 41.93 11.11
C GLY A 23 33.88 41.25 11.58
N GLU A 24 34.54 41.82 12.60
CA GLU A 24 35.77 41.27 13.18
C GLU A 24 35.43 40.27 14.30
N GLY A 25 36.23 39.25 14.47
CA GLY A 25 36.00 38.15 15.41
C GLY A 25 34.89 37.20 14.96
N THR A 26 34.70 36.12 15.69
CA THR A 26 33.76 35.05 15.31
C THR A 26 32.31 35.55 15.22
N ILE A 27 31.87 36.37 16.20
CA ILE A 27 30.51 36.92 16.22
C ILE A 27 30.31 37.93 15.10
N GLY A 28 31.28 38.87 14.90
CA GLY A 28 31.21 39.84 13.83
C GLY A 28 31.15 39.19 12.44
N LYS A 29 31.92 38.14 12.21
CA LYS A 29 31.88 37.36 10.97
C LYS A 29 30.53 36.66 10.75
N ILE A 30 29.98 36.04 11.80
CA ILE A 30 28.67 35.38 11.69
C ILE A 30 27.55 36.36 11.40
N LEU A 31 27.54 37.52 12.07
CA LEU A 31 26.46 38.51 11.92
C LEU A 31 26.52 39.30 10.60
N ASN A 32 27.71 39.42 10.00
CA ASN A 32 27.93 40.16 8.75
C ASN A 32 28.26 39.22 7.56
N ASP A 33 28.03 37.92 7.70
CA ASP A 33 28.30 36.93 6.64
C ASP A 33 27.08 36.77 5.75
N ASP A 34 27.05 37.45 4.63
CA ASP A 34 26.03 37.34 3.61
C ASP A 34 25.93 35.89 3.05
N GLN A 35 27.02 35.14 3.09
CA GLN A 35 27.00 33.74 2.64
C GLN A 35 26.23 32.86 3.63
N LEU A 36 26.40 33.06 4.94
CA LEU A 36 25.67 32.35 5.96
C LEU A 36 24.17 32.67 5.90
N TYR A 37 23.82 33.96 5.73
CA TYR A 37 22.43 34.39 5.53
C TYR A 37 21.82 33.77 4.28
N ASN A 38 22.55 33.80 3.16
CA ASN A 38 22.10 33.22 1.91
C ASN A 38 21.97 31.69 2.00
N ALA A 39 22.93 31.02 2.67
CA ALA A 39 22.86 29.58 2.93
C ALA A 39 21.65 29.20 3.77
N ALA A 40 21.37 29.92 4.84
CA ALA A 40 20.19 29.72 5.68
C ALA A 40 18.87 29.93 4.89
N THR A 41 18.82 31.00 4.10
CA THR A 41 17.68 31.30 3.23
C THR A 41 17.46 30.22 2.17
N ASN A 42 18.54 29.73 1.57
CA ASN A 42 18.48 28.64 0.58
C ASN A 42 18.06 27.31 1.23
N LEU A 43 18.53 27.05 2.45
CA LEU A 43 18.10 25.87 3.20
C LEU A 43 16.59 25.93 3.50
N THR A 44 16.07 27.06 3.96
CA THR A 44 14.65 27.27 4.19
C THR A 44 13.83 27.07 2.92
N LYS A 45 14.25 27.69 1.80
CA LYS A 45 13.58 27.50 0.49
C LYS A 45 13.64 26.06 -0.01
N SER A 46 14.74 25.36 0.26
CA SER A 46 14.86 23.94 -0.12
C SER A 46 13.98 23.06 0.76
N ALA A 47 13.88 23.36 2.05
CA ALA A 47 12.97 22.68 2.96
C ALA A 47 11.51 22.91 2.54
N ASP A 48 11.12 24.14 2.21
CA ASP A 48 9.77 24.44 1.70
C ASP A 48 9.43 23.68 0.40
N ARG A 49 10.37 23.65 -0.57
CA ARG A 49 10.19 22.88 -1.80
C ARG A 49 10.07 21.40 -1.54
N SER A 50 10.91 20.84 -0.67
CA SER A 50 10.83 19.44 -0.28
C SER A 50 9.50 19.12 0.42
N MET A 51 9.00 20.04 1.22
CA MET A 51 7.71 19.92 1.91
C MET A 51 6.54 19.91 0.92
N VAL A 52 6.55 20.80 -0.07
CA VAL A 52 5.53 20.83 -1.15
C VAL A 52 5.59 19.54 -1.97
N SER A 53 6.79 19.11 -2.38
CA SER A 53 6.96 17.86 -3.14
C SER A 53 6.45 16.65 -2.34
N LEU A 54 6.81 16.54 -1.06
CA LEU A 54 6.30 15.49 -0.18
C LEU A 54 4.77 15.50 -0.08
N THR A 55 4.16 16.70 -0.01
CA THR A 55 2.70 16.83 0.05
C THR A 55 2.03 16.35 -1.24
N ASP A 56 2.62 16.64 -2.40
CA ASP A 56 2.09 16.20 -3.69
C ASP A 56 2.32 14.70 -3.93
N ASP A 57 3.48 14.17 -3.55
CA ASP A 57 3.77 12.74 -3.58
C ASP A 57 2.77 11.95 -2.71
N MET A 58 2.38 12.54 -1.58
CA MET A 58 1.39 11.93 -0.68
C MET A 58 -0.03 11.93 -1.21
N LYS A 59 -0.45 12.95 -1.94
CA LYS A 59 -1.74 12.90 -2.64
C LYS A 59 -1.77 11.74 -3.64
N GLY A 60 -0.63 11.50 -4.31
CA GLY A 60 -0.46 10.34 -5.18
C GLY A 60 -0.59 9.02 -4.43
N VAL A 61 0.01 8.93 -3.25
CA VAL A 61 -0.08 7.74 -2.39
C VAL A 61 -1.52 7.50 -1.90
N ILE A 62 -2.24 8.52 -1.45
CA ILE A 62 -3.65 8.40 -1.04
C ILE A 62 -4.52 7.93 -2.23
N ALA A 63 -4.28 8.47 -3.43
CA ALA A 63 -4.99 8.02 -4.62
C ALA A 63 -4.71 6.55 -4.97
N LEU A 64 -3.46 6.08 -4.79
CA LEU A 64 -3.10 4.68 -4.95
C LEU A 64 -3.81 3.77 -3.94
N PHE A 65 -4.01 4.22 -2.71
CA PHE A 65 -4.78 3.47 -1.71
C PHE A 65 -6.25 3.32 -2.08
N ASP A 66 -6.87 4.40 -2.56
CA ASP A 66 -8.25 4.36 -3.05
C ASP A 66 -8.38 3.40 -4.25
N GLU A 67 -7.41 3.41 -5.14
CA GLU A 67 -7.36 2.50 -6.29
C GLU A 67 -7.13 1.04 -5.85
N LEU A 68 -6.25 0.81 -4.87
CA LEU A 68 -6.02 -0.50 -4.29
C LEU A 68 -7.29 -1.04 -3.60
N GLY A 69 -7.99 -0.21 -2.82
CA GLY A 69 -9.26 -0.58 -2.19
C GLY A 69 -10.31 -1.00 -3.21
N LYS A 70 -10.43 -0.28 -4.33
CA LYS A 70 -11.29 -0.65 -5.47
C LYS A 70 -10.81 -1.95 -6.12
N GLY A 71 -9.50 -2.10 -6.33
CA GLY A 71 -8.91 -3.31 -6.88
C GLY A 71 -9.21 -4.56 -6.03
N VAL A 72 -9.16 -4.45 -4.70
CA VAL A 72 -9.58 -5.54 -3.80
C VAL A 72 -11.05 -5.88 -4.00
N GLN A 73 -11.93 -4.87 -4.06
CA GLN A 73 -13.36 -5.11 -4.26
C GLN A 73 -13.65 -5.78 -5.61
N ASP A 74 -12.95 -5.38 -6.67
CA ASP A 74 -13.07 -5.98 -7.99
C ASP A 74 -12.61 -7.45 -7.98
N VAL A 75 -11.50 -7.77 -7.32
CA VAL A 75 -11.01 -9.14 -7.15
C VAL A 75 -12.04 -9.98 -6.37
N VAL A 76 -12.57 -9.49 -5.27
CA VAL A 76 -13.60 -10.17 -4.48
C VAL A 76 -14.86 -10.44 -5.31
N ASN A 77 -15.33 -9.45 -6.08
CA ASN A 77 -16.49 -9.60 -6.95
C ASN A 77 -16.21 -10.63 -8.06
N ASN A 78 -15.04 -10.63 -8.66
CA ASN A 78 -14.64 -11.60 -9.67
C ASN A 78 -14.59 -13.02 -9.08
N ILE A 79 -14.04 -13.20 -7.88
CA ILE A 79 -14.04 -14.49 -7.17
C ILE A 79 -15.46 -14.99 -6.93
N ASN A 80 -16.36 -14.12 -6.45
CA ASN A 80 -17.75 -14.48 -6.24
C ASN A 80 -18.41 -14.94 -7.55
N ASN A 81 -18.15 -14.27 -8.67
CA ASN A 81 -18.64 -14.66 -9.98
C ASN A 81 -18.06 -16.03 -10.42
N VAL A 82 -16.76 -16.26 -10.20
CA VAL A 82 -16.12 -17.56 -10.48
C VAL A 82 -16.75 -18.66 -9.65
N VAL A 83 -16.93 -18.47 -8.36
CA VAL A 83 -17.56 -19.44 -7.45
C VAL A 83 -18.98 -19.77 -7.90
N THR A 84 -19.81 -18.76 -8.23
CA THR A 84 -21.17 -18.97 -8.73
C THR A 84 -21.18 -19.77 -10.02
N ARG A 85 -20.26 -19.53 -10.94
CA ARG A 85 -20.14 -20.30 -12.18
C ARG A 85 -19.72 -21.73 -11.92
N ILE A 86 -18.76 -21.95 -11.00
CA ILE A 86 -18.36 -23.29 -10.57
C ILE A 86 -19.59 -24.03 -10.03
N ASP A 87 -20.32 -23.44 -9.08
CA ASP A 87 -21.50 -24.06 -8.49
C ASP A 87 -22.54 -24.46 -9.56
N THR A 88 -22.80 -23.58 -10.53
CA THR A 88 -23.72 -23.87 -11.66
C THR A 88 -23.23 -25.05 -12.50
N VAL A 89 -21.94 -25.13 -12.80
CA VAL A 89 -21.36 -26.25 -13.56
C VAL A 89 -21.43 -27.54 -12.77
N LEU A 90 -21.02 -27.51 -11.50
CA LEU A 90 -21.01 -28.69 -10.61
C LEU A 90 -22.44 -29.24 -10.42
N GLU A 91 -23.42 -28.35 -10.22
CA GLU A 91 -24.83 -28.76 -10.15
C GLU A 91 -25.30 -29.39 -11.46
N GLY A 92 -25.00 -28.74 -12.62
CA GLY A 92 -25.33 -29.27 -13.94
C GLY A 92 -24.75 -30.66 -14.21
N VAL A 93 -23.48 -30.86 -13.85
CA VAL A 93 -22.80 -32.18 -14.00
C VAL A 93 -23.35 -33.21 -13.02
N SER A 94 -23.51 -32.82 -11.72
CA SER A 94 -23.94 -33.75 -10.67
C SER A 94 -25.39 -34.21 -10.80
N GLU A 95 -26.29 -33.31 -11.20
CA GLU A 95 -27.73 -33.57 -11.31
C GLU A 95 -28.18 -34.00 -12.70
N GLY A 96 -27.26 -34.06 -13.67
CA GLY A 96 -27.61 -34.40 -15.08
C GLY A 96 -28.55 -33.38 -15.71
N LYS A 97 -28.55 -32.14 -15.24
CA LYS A 97 -29.42 -31.08 -15.71
C LYS A 97 -28.75 -30.11 -16.67
N GLY A 98 -29.55 -29.57 -17.60
CA GLY A 98 -29.08 -28.59 -18.59
C GLY A 98 -28.21 -29.21 -19.68
N LEU A 99 -27.51 -28.36 -20.45
CA LEU A 99 -26.63 -28.81 -21.54
C LEU A 99 -25.50 -29.69 -20.99
N LEU A 100 -24.92 -29.38 -19.86
CA LEU A 100 -23.81 -30.13 -19.25
C LEU A 100 -24.31 -31.49 -18.73
N GLY A 101 -25.47 -31.56 -18.11
CA GLY A 101 -26.06 -32.81 -17.69
C GLY A 101 -26.47 -33.72 -18.83
N SER A 102 -26.90 -33.16 -19.95
CA SER A 102 -27.19 -33.93 -21.17
C SER A 102 -25.92 -34.52 -21.79
N LEU A 103 -24.79 -33.85 -21.65
CA LEU A 103 -23.48 -34.33 -22.09
C LEU A 103 -22.99 -35.51 -21.24
N VAL A 104 -23.28 -35.55 -19.94
CA VAL A 104 -22.95 -36.68 -19.05
C VAL A 104 -23.76 -37.92 -19.37
N SER A 105 -25.01 -37.76 -19.86
CA SER A 105 -25.93 -38.87 -20.07
C SER A 105 -25.71 -39.63 -21.41
N ASN A 106 -24.97 -39.08 -22.35
CA ASN A 106 -24.77 -39.62 -23.70
C ASN A 106 -23.33 -40.13 -23.92
N ASN A 107 -23.10 -41.39 -23.68
CA ASN A 107 -22.02 -42.24 -24.20
C ASN A 107 -20.67 -41.62 -24.62
N GLY A 108 -19.71 -41.63 -23.71
CA GLY A 108 -18.26 -41.82 -23.96
C GLY A 108 -17.46 -40.72 -24.67
N LYS A 109 -18.00 -40.05 -25.69
CA LYS A 109 -17.31 -38.93 -26.40
C LYS A 109 -17.53 -37.57 -25.74
N GLU A 110 -18.52 -37.49 -24.92
CA GLU A 110 -18.93 -36.25 -24.24
C GLU A 110 -18.32 -36.11 -22.88
N SER A 111 -17.85 -37.22 -22.27
CA SER A 111 -17.03 -37.22 -21.05
C SER A 111 -15.74 -36.40 -21.20
N GLU A 112 -15.09 -36.47 -22.37
CA GLU A 112 -13.87 -35.73 -22.68
C GLU A 112 -14.12 -34.21 -22.68
N SER A 113 -15.28 -33.78 -23.19
CA SER A 113 -15.67 -32.36 -23.18
C SER A 113 -15.96 -31.84 -21.75
N ILE A 114 -16.53 -32.68 -20.90
CA ILE A 114 -16.79 -32.33 -19.50
C ILE A 114 -15.49 -32.25 -18.74
N ASN A 115 -14.59 -33.20 -18.88
CA ASN A 115 -13.28 -33.16 -18.23
C ASN A 115 -12.50 -31.91 -18.66
N GLN A 116 -12.53 -31.52 -19.95
CA GLN A 116 -11.93 -30.24 -20.38
C GLN A 116 -12.57 -29.03 -19.76
N ILE A 117 -13.90 -29.01 -19.51
CA ILE A 117 -14.57 -27.91 -18.80
C ILE A 117 -14.12 -27.88 -17.36
N LEU A 118 -14.05 -29.02 -16.67
CA LEU A 118 -13.60 -29.13 -15.30
C LEU A 118 -12.13 -28.70 -15.15
N ASP A 119 -11.26 -29.15 -16.03
CA ASP A 119 -9.86 -28.73 -16.10
C ASP A 119 -9.73 -27.20 -16.26
N ASN A 120 -10.50 -26.62 -17.19
CA ASN A 120 -10.52 -25.17 -17.39
C ASN A 120 -11.03 -24.43 -16.16
N LEU A 121 -12.01 -24.98 -15.45
CA LEU A 121 -12.49 -24.39 -14.19
C LEU A 121 -11.42 -24.44 -13.09
N VAL A 122 -10.65 -25.53 -13.00
CA VAL A 122 -9.49 -25.62 -12.08
C VAL A 122 -8.49 -24.50 -12.41
N VAL A 123 -8.09 -24.35 -13.68
CA VAL A 123 -7.14 -23.30 -14.11
C VAL A 123 -7.66 -21.91 -13.75
N VAL A 124 -8.90 -21.57 -14.10
CA VAL A 124 -9.50 -20.26 -13.77
C VAL A 124 -9.55 -20.02 -12.27
N THR A 125 -9.84 -21.08 -11.49
CA THR A 125 -9.92 -20.98 -10.03
C THR A 125 -8.53 -20.79 -9.41
N GLU A 126 -7.51 -21.47 -9.91
CA GLU A 126 -6.11 -21.31 -9.49
C GLU A 126 -5.57 -19.91 -9.85
N ASP A 127 -5.93 -19.38 -11.03
CA ASP A 127 -5.57 -18.02 -11.44
C ASP A 127 -6.23 -16.97 -10.53
N ALA A 128 -7.50 -17.14 -10.20
CA ALA A 128 -8.22 -16.27 -9.28
C ALA A 128 -7.60 -16.29 -7.86
N LYS A 129 -7.26 -17.49 -7.38
CA LYS A 129 -6.55 -17.68 -6.11
C LYS A 129 -5.19 -17.00 -6.12
N THR A 130 -4.40 -17.20 -7.18
CA THR A 130 -3.08 -16.59 -7.31
C THR A 130 -3.17 -15.06 -7.31
N SER A 131 -4.16 -14.51 -8.01
CA SER A 131 -4.42 -13.06 -8.03
C SER A 131 -4.77 -12.52 -6.64
N ALA A 132 -5.63 -13.22 -5.90
CA ALA A 132 -5.99 -12.85 -4.54
C ALA A 132 -4.80 -12.96 -3.57
N SER A 133 -3.97 -14.01 -3.68
CA SER A 133 -2.75 -14.17 -2.88
C SER A 133 -1.76 -13.03 -3.11
N ARG A 134 -1.47 -12.71 -4.36
CA ARG A 134 -0.57 -11.60 -4.70
C ARG A 134 -1.07 -10.26 -4.19
N LEU A 135 -2.38 -10.03 -4.26
CA LEU A 135 -2.97 -8.80 -3.74
C LEU A 135 -2.87 -8.75 -2.21
N SER A 136 -3.15 -9.87 -1.51
CA SER A 136 -2.98 -9.98 -0.05
C SER A 136 -1.53 -9.75 0.37
N GLU A 137 -0.56 -10.35 -0.31
CA GLU A 137 0.87 -10.16 -0.06
C GLU A 137 1.31 -8.71 -0.28
N ASN A 138 0.81 -8.05 -1.34
CA ASN A 138 1.10 -6.65 -1.61
C ASN A 138 0.53 -5.74 -0.53
N MET A 139 -0.67 -6.02 -0.03
CA MET A 139 -1.28 -5.26 1.07
C MET A 139 -0.51 -5.44 2.38
N GLU A 140 -0.04 -6.66 2.69
CA GLU A 140 0.81 -6.91 3.85
C GLU A 140 2.16 -6.19 3.73
N ALA A 141 2.77 -6.17 2.53
CA ALA A 141 4.00 -5.41 2.28
C ALA A 141 3.81 -3.90 2.45
N LEU A 142 2.66 -3.36 2.06
CA LEU A 142 2.32 -1.95 2.27
C LEU A 142 2.21 -1.61 3.76
N LYS A 143 1.60 -2.47 4.56
CA LYS A 143 1.47 -2.32 6.01
C LYS A 143 2.83 -2.17 6.71
N HIS A 144 3.85 -2.86 6.22
CA HIS A 144 5.21 -2.83 6.75
C HIS A 144 6.12 -1.80 6.10
N ASN A 145 5.64 -1.03 5.12
CA ASN A 145 6.45 -0.04 4.44
C ASN A 145 6.75 1.15 5.37
N TRP A 146 8.04 1.37 5.68
CA TRP A 146 8.53 2.41 6.58
C TRP A 146 8.15 3.83 6.13
N LEU A 147 8.03 4.09 4.83
CA LEU A 147 7.63 5.38 4.26
C LEU A 147 6.22 5.78 4.72
N PHE A 148 5.29 4.81 4.72
CA PHE A 148 3.94 5.04 5.21
C PHE A 148 3.93 5.25 6.72
N LYS A 149 4.69 4.42 7.47
CA LYS A 149 4.80 4.53 8.92
C LYS A 149 5.31 5.90 9.36
N SER A 150 6.43 6.36 8.80
CA SER A 150 7.03 7.66 9.15
C SER A 150 6.12 8.84 8.83
N TYR A 151 5.45 8.81 7.70
CA TYR A 151 4.57 9.89 7.27
C TYR A 151 3.34 10.06 8.15
N PHE A 152 2.69 8.97 8.54
CA PHE A 152 1.49 9.02 9.38
C PHE A 152 1.83 9.36 10.83
N GLU A 153 2.97 8.93 11.35
CA GLU A 153 3.45 9.25 12.69
C GLU A 153 3.78 10.75 12.84
N GLU A 154 4.36 11.41 11.82
CA GLU A 154 4.80 12.80 11.93
C GLU A 154 3.70 13.84 11.76
N ARG A 155 2.59 13.52 11.11
CA ARG A 155 1.58 14.53 10.73
C ARG A 155 0.21 14.41 11.38
N GLY A 156 -0.09 13.33 12.09
CA GLY A 156 -1.38 13.16 12.79
C GLY A 156 -2.63 13.21 11.90
N TYR A 157 -2.45 13.08 10.57
CA TYR A 157 -3.53 13.24 9.60
C TYR A 157 -4.38 11.99 9.41
N TRP A 158 -3.90 10.84 9.87
CA TRP A 158 -4.61 9.56 9.84
C TRP A 158 -4.38 8.83 11.15
N ASP A 159 -5.46 8.30 11.68
CA ASP A 159 -5.36 7.34 12.75
C ASP A 159 -4.75 6.07 12.16
N LYS A 160 -3.46 5.84 12.47
CA LYS A 160 -2.71 4.65 12.05
C LYS A 160 -3.48 3.38 12.37
N GLU A 161 -4.18 3.40 13.50
CA GLU A 161 -4.99 2.27 13.98
C GLU A 161 -6.18 2.00 13.06
N GLU A 162 -6.80 3.04 12.50
CA GLU A 162 -7.91 2.90 11.54
C GLU A 162 -7.42 2.36 10.20
N PHE A 163 -6.28 2.86 9.72
CA PHE A 163 -5.63 2.37 8.49
C PHE A 163 -5.19 0.91 8.59
N ASP A 164 -4.50 0.53 9.67
CA ASP A 164 -4.08 -0.85 9.91
C ASP A 164 -5.29 -1.78 10.00
N LYS A 165 -6.38 -1.34 10.64
CA LYS A 165 -7.65 -2.09 10.71
C LYS A 165 -8.32 -2.28 9.34
N GLU A 166 -8.31 -1.24 8.51
CA GLU A 166 -8.88 -1.33 7.15
C GLU A 166 -8.09 -2.30 6.28
N LEU A 167 -6.75 -2.21 6.29
CA LEU A 167 -5.89 -3.16 5.59
C LEU A 167 -6.07 -4.58 6.10
N ASP A 168 -6.07 -4.79 7.41
CA ASP A 168 -6.29 -6.10 8.03
C ASP A 168 -7.64 -6.69 7.62
N SER A 169 -8.71 -5.87 7.61
CA SER A 169 -10.03 -6.30 7.17
C SER A 169 -10.02 -6.80 5.72
N LYS A 170 -9.34 -6.08 4.82
CA LYS A 170 -9.22 -6.46 3.40
C LYS A 170 -8.36 -7.72 3.21
N ILE A 171 -7.27 -7.84 3.96
CA ILE A 171 -6.41 -9.04 3.94
C ILE A 171 -7.20 -10.26 4.43
N ILE A 172 -7.99 -10.13 5.48
CA ILE A 172 -8.84 -11.21 6.00
C ILE A 172 -9.88 -11.61 4.95
N GLU A 173 -10.57 -10.64 4.32
CA GLU A 173 -11.54 -10.90 3.27
C GLU A 173 -10.92 -11.67 2.08
N LEU A 174 -9.74 -11.26 1.62
CA LEU A 174 -9.01 -11.96 0.55
C LEU A 174 -8.60 -13.39 0.96
N ASN A 175 -8.10 -13.57 2.17
CA ASN A 175 -7.69 -14.87 2.66
C ASN A 175 -8.87 -15.84 2.82
N ASP A 176 -10.05 -15.34 3.19
CA ASP A 176 -11.26 -16.17 3.23
C ASP A 176 -11.74 -16.55 1.81
N LYS A 177 -11.59 -15.65 0.83
CA LYS A 177 -11.84 -15.99 -0.58
C LYS A 177 -10.85 -17.02 -1.12
N ILE A 178 -9.57 -16.94 -0.76
CA ILE A 178 -8.54 -17.92 -1.12
C ILE A 178 -8.93 -19.32 -0.59
N LYS A 179 -9.35 -19.42 0.68
CA LYS A 179 -9.83 -20.69 1.27
C LYS A 179 -11.04 -21.24 0.54
N LEU A 180 -11.99 -20.37 0.17
CA LEU A 180 -13.16 -20.75 -0.58
C LEU A 180 -12.78 -21.32 -1.96
N LEU A 181 -11.84 -20.67 -2.67
CA LEU A 181 -11.35 -21.16 -3.95
C LEU A 181 -10.62 -22.50 -3.82
N ASP A 182 -9.82 -22.71 -2.76
CA ASP A 182 -9.20 -24.01 -2.48
C ASP A 182 -10.24 -25.12 -2.28
N ALA A 183 -11.30 -24.84 -1.55
CA ALA A 183 -12.41 -25.80 -1.39
C ALA A 183 -13.08 -26.11 -2.72
N LYS A 184 -13.27 -25.12 -3.60
CA LYS A 184 -13.86 -25.31 -4.93
C LYS A 184 -12.95 -26.12 -5.86
N ILE A 185 -11.64 -25.94 -5.82
CA ILE A 185 -10.68 -26.78 -6.56
C ILE A 185 -10.80 -28.23 -6.15
N LEU A 186 -10.91 -28.51 -4.85
CA LEU A 186 -11.07 -29.89 -4.34
C LEU A 186 -12.40 -30.50 -4.79
N GLU A 187 -13.47 -29.73 -4.80
CA GLU A 187 -14.80 -30.16 -5.25
C GLU A 187 -14.81 -30.51 -6.75
N ILE A 188 -14.19 -29.68 -7.60
CA ILE A 188 -14.02 -29.90 -9.04
C ILE A 188 -13.24 -31.19 -9.27
N LYS A 189 -12.07 -31.35 -8.62
CA LYS A 189 -11.22 -32.54 -8.76
C LYS A 189 -11.91 -33.83 -8.30
N ALA A 190 -12.75 -33.75 -7.26
CA ALA A 190 -13.54 -34.88 -6.80
C ALA A 190 -14.59 -35.32 -7.84
N LEU A 191 -15.19 -34.37 -8.55
CA LEU A 191 -16.14 -34.65 -9.64
C LEU A 191 -15.44 -35.24 -10.88
N GLU A 192 -14.29 -34.70 -11.25
CA GLU A 192 -13.45 -35.22 -12.35
C GLU A 192 -13.10 -36.69 -12.12
N ASN A 193 -12.64 -37.03 -10.91
CA ASN A 193 -12.33 -38.42 -10.54
C ASN A 193 -13.53 -39.36 -10.53
N LYS A 194 -14.74 -38.85 -10.43
CA LYS A 194 -15.98 -39.64 -10.49
C LYS A 194 -16.44 -39.93 -11.91
N ASN A 195 -16.02 -39.07 -12.84
CA ASN A 195 -16.42 -39.16 -14.25
C ASN A 195 -15.40 -39.92 -15.12
N ASN A 196 -14.21 -40.25 -14.56
CA ASN A 196 -13.20 -41.16 -15.15
C ASN A 196 -13.41 -42.59 -14.64
#